data_6c5105a4868fa8889553bfe4c9fbf76f
#
_entry.id   6c5105a4868fa8889553bfe4c9fbf76f
#
_cell.length_a   1.000
_cell.length_b   1.000
_cell.length_c   1.000
_cell.angle_alpha   90.00
_cell.angle_beta   90.00
_cell.angle_gamma   90.00
#
_symmetry.space_group_name_H-M   'P 1'
#
loop_
_entity.id
_entity.type
_entity.pdbx_description
1 polymer ?
#
loop_
_entity_poly.entity_id
_entity_poly.type
_entity_poly.pdbx_seq_one_letter_code
_entity_poly.pdbx_strand_id
1 'polypeptide(L)'
;MHAMIETDCGIDWLMRMRSGKRNRGGIMFNKRITIFTGHFGSGKTEVAVNYAFQLAKAGKKTAIVDLDIVNPFIRTADVRNELEGKGIKVITPVYANTNVDVPSLPAEISSLFDNKSYHVVLDVGGDDLGAKVLSRYNEEIKADEYIHYFVINTKRPMTRTADEIEGMIHEIQASANLRVDKLVNNANLLGTSTPEIIGEASGIISEVSSRLSIPVGFVSGMDEVLRDYTGDPDTERLYLEKFIKLPWNI
;
A
#
# COMPACT_ATOMS: atom_id res chain seq x y z
N MET A 1 -37.24 5.75 -23.32
CA MET A 1 -37.19 6.58 -22.11
C MET A 1 -36.37 5.80 -21.06
N HIS A 2 -35.04 5.89 -21.17
CA HIS A 2 -34.08 5.22 -20.27
C HIS A 2 -33.50 6.30 -19.39
N ALA A 3 -33.79 6.22 -18.11
CA ALA A 3 -33.24 7.12 -17.10
C ALA A 3 -31.79 6.71 -16.80
N MET A 4 -30.87 7.63 -17.03
CA MET A 4 -29.49 7.57 -16.58
C MET A 4 -29.50 7.71 -15.04
N ILE A 5 -28.96 6.72 -14.36
CA ILE A 5 -28.59 6.82 -12.94
C ILE A 5 -27.12 7.24 -12.94
N GLU A 6 -26.88 8.55 -12.91
CA GLU A 6 -25.56 9.11 -12.60
C GLU A 6 -25.32 8.96 -11.11
N THR A 7 -24.26 8.23 -10.77
CA THR A 7 -23.85 8.00 -9.40
C THR A 7 -23.23 9.28 -8.81
N ASP A 8 -23.90 9.84 -7.83
CA ASP A 8 -23.66 11.10 -7.12
C ASP A 8 -22.33 11.18 -6.32
N CYS A 9 -21.51 10.13 -6.34
CA CYS A 9 -20.27 10.03 -5.55
C CYS A 9 -19.08 10.83 -6.12
N GLY A 10 -19.06 11.10 -7.44
CA GLY A 10 -17.95 11.81 -8.09
C GLY A 10 -18.00 13.33 -7.94
N ILE A 11 -19.18 13.91 -7.77
CA ILE A 11 -19.37 15.36 -7.75
C ILE A 11 -19.02 15.95 -6.38
N ASP A 12 -19.32 15.24 -5.30
CA ASP A 12 -19.05 15.71 -3.93
C ASP A 12 -17.54 15.83 -3.64
N TRP A 13 -16.72 14.93 -4.19
CA TRP A 13 -15.26 14.98 -4.04
C TRP A 13 -14.63 16.16 -4.81
N LEU A 14 -15.09 16.43 -6.05
CA LEU A 14 -14.63 17.57 -6.85
C LEU A 14 -15.02 18.93 -6.25
N MET A 15 -16.17 19.01 -5.59
CA MET A 15 -16.60 20.21 -4.89
C MET A 15 -15.78 20.47 -3.62
N ARG A 16 -15.38 19.44 -2.91
CA ARG A 16 -14.51 19.56 -1.72
C ARG A 16 -13.10 20.04 -2.05
N MET A 17 -12.54 19.66 -3.20
CA MET A 17 -11.24 20.16 -3.66
C MET A 17 -11.25 21.66 -4.03
N ARG A 18 -12.37 22.20 -4.53
CA ARG A 18 -12.48 23.61 -4.93
C ARG A 18 -12.68 24.58 -3.76
N SER A 19 -13.05 24.10 -2.59
CA SER A 19 -13.41 24.97 -1.46
C SER A 19 -12.24 25.45 -0.59
N GLY A 20 -10.99 25.11 -0.92
CA GLY A 20 -9.80 25.52 -0.14
C GLY A 20 -9.80 25.07 1.33
N LYS A 21 -10.79 24.29 1.75
CA LYS A 21 -10.77 23.65 3.07
C LYS A 21 -9.73 22.54 3.02
N ARG A 22 -8.66 22.68 3.81
CA ARG A 22 -7.70 21.61 4.08
C ARG A 22 -8.50 20.32 4.25
N ASN A 23 -8.27 19.38 3.32
CA ASN A 23 -8.93 18.08 3.33
C ASN A 23 -8.45 17.38 4.61
N ARG A 24 -9.23 17.48 5.70
CA ARG A 24 -8.89 16.80 6.94
C ARG A 24 -8.96 15.30 6.65
N GLY A 25 -7.80 14.70 6.35
CA GLY A 25 -7.63 13.28 6.26
C GLY A 25 -7.40 12.65 4.89
N GLY A 26 -7.06 13.41 3.83
CA GLY A 26 -6.66 12.81 2.54
C GLY A 26 -5.15 12.60 2.45
N ILE A 27 -4.71 11.48 1.83
CA ILE A 27 -3.28 11.19 1.59
C ILE A 27 -2.69 12.19 0.61
N MET A 28 -1.51 12.73 0.96
CA MET A 28 -0.76 13.64 0.10
C MET A 28 0.18 12.84 -0.81
N PHE A 29 -0.15 12.77 -2.11
CA PHE A 29 0.65 12.08 -3.12
C PHE A 29 1.79 12.99 -3.62
N ASN A 30 2.89 13.03 -2.90
CA ASN A 30 3.99 13.95 -3.18
C ASN A 30 5.25 13.28 -3.77
N LYS A 31 5.25 11.96 -3.92
CA LYS A 31 6.36 11.20 -4.48
C LYS A 31 5.92 10.39 -5.70
N ARG A 32 6.84 10.25 -6.67
CA ARG A 32 6.58 9.52 -7.91
C ARG A 32 6.60 8.01 -7.71
N ILE A 33 7.49 7.51 -6.88
CA ILE A 33 7.62 6.08 -6.55
C ILE A 33 7.15 5.88 -5.11
N THR A 34 6.20 4.98 -4.92
CA THR A 34 5.70 4.58 -3.59
C THR A 34 5.92 3.10 -3.39
N ILE A 35 6.58 2.73 -2.31
CA ILE A 35 6.94 1.35 -1.98
C ILE A 35 6.15 0.95 -0.74
N PHE A 36 5.50 -0.19 -0.81
CA PHE A 36 4.84 -0.83 0.33
C PHE A 36 5.52 -2.14 0.67
N THR A 37 6.08 -2.22 1.88
CA THR A 37 6.56 -3.46 2.50
C THR A 37 5.79 -3.72 3.79
N GLY A 38 6.01 -4.87 4.40
CA GLY A 38 5.36 -5.25 5.66
C GLY A 38 5.22 -6.76 5.74
N HIS A 39 5.11 -7.29 6.94
CA HIS A 39 5.01 -8.73 7.16
C HIS A 39 3.83 -9.37 6.41
N PHE A 40 3.95 -10.67 6.13
CA PHE A 40 2.86 -11.47 5.58
C PHE A 40 1.55 -11.27 6.36
N GLY A 41 0.45 -11.03 5.67
CA GLY A 41 -0.85 -10.79 6.29
C GLY A 41 -1.04 -9.39 6.89
N SER A 42 -0.08 -8.47 6.74
CA SER A 42 -0.26 -7.06 7.16
C SER A 42 -1.31 -6.32 6.34
N GLY A 43 -1.72 -6.85 5.18
CA GLY A 43 -2.66 -6.21 4.26
C GLY A 43 -1.99 -5.20 3.32
N LYS A 44 -0.66 -5.28 3.13
CA LYS A 44 0.11 -4.37 2.26
C LYS A 44 -0.46 -4.26 0.85
N THR A 45 -0.85 -5.39 0.24
CA THR A 45 -1.43 -5.43 -1.11
C THR A 45 -2.73 -4.64 -1.20
N GLU A 46 -3.67 -4.81 -0.24
CA GLU A 46 -4.90 -4.02 -0.20
C GLU A 46 -4.62 -2.53 -0.05
N VAL A 47 -3.65 -2.17 0.81
CA VAL A 47 -3.20 -0.79 0.98
C VAL A 47 -2.58 -0.26 -0.31
N ALA A 48 -1.69 -1.01 -0.97
CA ALA A 48 -1.02 -0.61 -2.21
C ALA A 48 -2.03 -0.42 -3.36
N VAL A 49 -2.99 -1.33 -3.52
CA VAL A 49 -4.06 -1.25 -4.53
C VAL A 49 -4.92 -0.02 -4.30
N ASN A 50 -5.38 0.20 -3.07
CA ASN A 50 -6.19 1.38 -2.72
C ASN A 50 -5.41 2.68 -2.91
N TYR A 51 -4.13 2.71 -2.57
CA TYR A 51 -3.26 3.86 -2.80
C TYR A 51 -3.12 4.18 -4.29
N ALA A 52 -2.87 3.15 -5.13
CA ALA A 52 -2.80 3.31 -6.58
C ALA A 52 -4.13 3.81 -7.15
N PHE A 53 -5.26 3.33 -6.63
CA PHE A 53 -6.59 3.79 -7.03
C PHE A 53 -6.82 5.26 -6.66
N GLN A 54 -6.42 5.71 -5.48
CA GLN A 54 -6.52 7.12 -5.09
C GLN A 54 -5.61 8.03 -5.95
N LEU A 55 -4.39 7.57 -6.33
CA LEU A 55 -3.54 8.26 -7.30
C LEU A 55 -4.25 8.46 -8.64
N ALA A 56 -4.87 7.39 -9.18
CA ALA A 56 -5.60 7.45 -10.44
C ALA A 56 -6.82 8.38 -10.33
N LYS A 57 -7.59 8.32 -9.24
CA LYS A 57 -8.70 9.25 -8.94
C LYS A 57 -8.21 10.71 -8.87
N ALA A 58 -6.98 10.96 -8.42
CA ALA A 58 -6.36 12.28 -8.41
C ALA A 58 -5.83 12.72 -9.80
N GLY A 59 -6.12 11.97 -10.86
CA GLY A 59 -5.72 12.26 -12.23
C GLY A 59 -4.25 11.95 -12.54
N LYS A 60 -3.58 11.18 -11.69
CA LYS A 60 -2.19 10.76 -11.91
C LYS A 60 -2.16 9.53 -12.82
N LYS A 61 -1.28 9.53 -13.82
CA LYS A 61 -1.01 8.33 -14.62
C LYS A 61 -0.31 7.31 -13.73
N THR A 62 -0.99 6.21 -13.40
CA THR A 62 -0.58 5.30 -12.33
C THR A 62 -0.23 3.92 -12.87
N ALA A 63 0.84 3.34 -12.35
CA ALA A 63 1.18 1.93 -12.50
C ALA A 63 1.33 1.29 -11.11
N ILE A 64 0.87 0.04 -10.98
CA ILE A 64 1.14 -0.80 -9.82
C ILE A 64 1.93 -2.02 -10.26
N VAL A 65 2.97 -2.37 -9.50
CA VAL A 65 3.86 -3.50 -9.75
C VAL A 65 3.76 -4.44 -8.55
N ASP A 66 3.36 -5.68 -8.80
CA ASP A 66 3.39 -6.75 -7.81
C ASP A 66 4.80 -7.37 -7.80
N LEU A 67 5.51 -7.25 -6.69
CA LEU A 67 6.82 -7.85 -6.43
C LEU A 67 6.76 -8.93 -5.33
N ASP A 68 5.54 -9.33 -4.90
CA ASP A 68 5.37 -10.45 -3.97
C ASP A 68 5.49 -11.78 -4.71
N ILE A 69 6.69 -12.36 -4.71
CA ILE A 69 7.01 -13.62 -5.41
C ILE A 69 6.72 -14.86 -4.57
N VAL A 70 6.48 -14.71 -3.27
CA VAL A 70 6.35 -15.83 -2.33
C VAL A 70 4.91 -16.24 -2.07
N ASN A 71 3.99 -15.30 -2.16
CA ASN A 71 2.60 -15.55 -1.79
C ASN A 71 1.64 -15.60 -2.99
N PRO A 72 1.35 -16.82 -3.51
CA PRO A 72 0.48 -16.95 -4.68
C PRO A 72 -1.00 -16.62 -4.43
N PHE A 73 -1.44 -16.43 -3.19
CA PHE A 73 -2.86 -16.38 -2.86
C PHE A 73 -3.47 -14.98 -2.78
N ILE A 74 -2.66 -13.94 -2.55
CA ILE A 74 -3.15 -12.55 -2.47
C ILE A 74 -2.21 -11.68 -3.31
N ARG A 75 -2.57 -11.44 -4.56
CA ARG A 75 -1.75 -10.69 -5.51
C ARG A 75 -2.55 -9.59 -6.18
N THR A 76 -1.88 -8.53 -6.55
CA THR A 76 -2.44 -7.46 -7.41
C THR A 76 -3.05 -8.04 -8.69
N ALA A 77 -2.54 -9.18 -9.19
CA ALA A 77 -3.08 -9.88 -10.36
C ALA A 77 -4.55 -10.29 -10.20
N ASP A 78 -5.01 -10.58 -8.99
CA ASP A 78 -6.40 -10.99 -8.72
C ASP A 78 -7.40 -9.88 -9.02
N VAL A 79 -6.94 -8.64 -9.01
CA VAL A 79 -7.75 -7.44 -9.28
C VAL A 79 -7.33 -6.73 -10.57
N ARG A 80 -6.46 -7.36 -11.38
CA ARG A 80 -5.90 -6.77 -12.61
C ARG A 80 -6.97 -6.13 -13.50
N ASN A 81 -7.98 -6.91 -13.89
CA ASN A 81 -9.00 -6.43 -14.83
C ASN A 81 -9.76 -5.22 -14.28
N GLU A 82 -10.01 -5.18 -12.99
CA GLU A 82 -10.67 -4.05 -12.34
C GLU A 82 -9.79 -2.80 -12.34
N LEU A 83 -8.51 -2.94 -12.02
CA LEU A 83 -7.56 -1.82 -12.00
C LEU A 83 -7.27 -1.28 -13.40
N GLU A 84 -7.10 -2.18 -14.40
CA GLU A 84 -6.90 -1.79 -15.79
C GLU A 84 -8.14 -1.06 -16.36
N GLY A 85 -9.35 -1.50 -15.99
CA GLY A 85 -10.60 -0.81 -16.29
C GLY A 85 -10.70 0.60 -15.69
N LYS A 86 -9.94 0.88 -14.63
CA LYS A 86 -9.81 2.20 -14.00
C LYS A 86 -8.61 3.01 -14.50
N GLY A 87 -7.94 2.54 -15.56
CA GLY A 87 -6.81 3.21 -16.21
C GLY A 87 -5.47 3.05 -15.46
N ILE A 88 -5.35 2.09 -14.55
CA ILE A 88 -4.12 1.79 -13.82
C ILE A 88 -3.38 0.67 -14.57
N LYS A 89 -2.12 0.90 -14.95
CA LYS A 89 -1.28 -0.14 -15.54
C LYS A 89 -0.86 -1.13 -14.45
N VAL A 90 -1.12 -2.43 -14.67
CA VAL A 90 -0.78 -3.51 -13.72
C VAL A 90 0.36 -4.35 -14.28
N ILE A 91 1.46 -4.48 -13.54
CA ILE A 91 2.59 -5.34 -13.88
C ILE A 91 2.74 -6.39 -12.78
N THR A 92 2.77 -7.66 -13.18
CA THR A 92 2.97 -8.80 -12.30
C THR A 92 4.10 -9.68 -12.83
N PRO A 93 4.85 -10.40 -11.97
CA PRO A 93 5.85 -11.34 -12.41
C PRO A 93 5.27 -12.38 -13.37
N VAL A 94 6.00 -12.68 -14.43
CA VAL A 94 5.67 -13.80 -15.30
C VAL A 94 6.29 -15.07 -14.70
N TYR A 95 5.43 -15.97 -14.19
CA TYR A 95 5.89 -17.31 -13.84
C TYR A 95 6.12 -18.07 -15.13
N ALA A 96 7.37 -18.22 -15.52
CA ALA A 96 7.73 -19.23 -16.49
C ALA A 96 7.41 -20.59 -15.86
N ASN A 97 6.62 -21.43 -16.56
CA ASN A 97 6.40 -22.85 -16.24
C ASN A 97 7.71 -23.65 -16.43
N THR A 98 8.81 -23.18 -15.88
CA THR A 98 10.13 -23.78 -15.96
C THR A 98 10.64 -24.00 -14.55
N ASN A 99 11.32 -25.12 -14.33
CA ASN A 99 12.00 -25.52 -13.10
C ASN A 99 13.11 -24.53 -12.67
N VAL A 100 12.90 -23.24 -12.84
CA VAL A 100 13.84 -22.17 -12.48
C VAL A 100 13.30 -21.47 -11.27
N ASP A 101 14.02 -21.55 -10.16
CA ASP A 101 13.68 -21.04 -8.84
C ASP A 101 13.61 -19.51 -8.74
N VAL A 102 13.76 -18.77 -9.83
CA VAL A 102 13.71 -17.30 -9.83
C VAL A 102 12.71 -16.81 -10.87
N PRO A 103 11.61 -16.15 -10.44
CA PRO A 103 10.66 -15.54 -11.35
C PRO A 103 11.36 -14.51 -12.25
N SER A 104 11.07 -14.56 -13.54
CA SER A 104 11.52 -13.52 -14.47
C SER A 104 10.78 -12.22 -14.17
N LEU A 105 11.52 -11.19 -13.80
CA LEU A 105 10.97 -9.85 -13.64
C LEU A 105 10.80 -9.23 -15.03
N PRO A 106 9.59 -8.71 -15.36
CA PRO A 106 9.33 -8.10 -16.65
C PRO A 106 10.25 -6.90 -16.91
N ALA A 107 10.81 -6.81 -18.13
CA ALA A 107 11.57 -5.63 -18.56
C ALA A 107 10.73 -4.34 -18.51
N GLU A 108 9.42 -4.47 -18.49
CA GLU A 108 8.47 -3.38 -18.33
C GLU A 108 8.64 -2.61 -17.01
N ILE A 109 9.15 -3.26 -15.94
CA ILE A 109 9.41 -2.59 -14.65
C ILE A 109 10.49 -1.51 -14.84
N SER A 110 11.61 -1.85 -15.51
CA SER A 110 12.66 -0.87 -15.81
C SER A 110 12.12 0.29 -16.65
N SER A 111 11.24 0.00 -17.61
CA SER A 111 10.63 1.05 -18.43
C SER A 111 9.78 2.05 -17.64
N LEU A 112 9.21 1.65 -16.49
CA LEU A 112 8.48 2.57 -15.59
C LEU A 112 9.42 3.53 -14.86
N PHE A 113 10.63 3.12 -14.54
CA PHE A 113 11.61 4.01 -13.93
C PHE A 113 12.10 5.06 -14.92
N ASP A 114 12.26 4.70 -16.21
CA ASP A 114 12.64 5.63 -17.28
C ASP A 114 11.51 6.58 -17.65
N ASN A 115 10.28 6.08 -17.68
CA ASN A 115 9.10 6.88 -18.04
C ASN A 115 8.56 7.69 -16.86
N LYS A 116 9.08 8.89 -16.70
CA LYS A 116 8.73 9.81 -15.59
C LYS A 116 7.26 10.29 -15.58
N SER A 117 6.45 9.94 -16.59
CA SER A 117 5.03 10.30 -16.61
C SER A 117 4.17 9.46 -15.67
N TYR A 118 4.67 8.28 -15.23
CA TYR A 118 3.95 7.40 -14.31
C TYR A 118 4.29 7.69 -12.85
N HIS A 119 3.25 7.70 -12.00
CA HIS A 119 3.39 7.40 -10.58
C HIS A 119 3.39 5.88 -10.42
N VAL A 120 4.38 5.35 -9.73
CA VAL A 120 4.63 3.91 -9.61
C VAL A 120 4.40 3.47 -8.17
N VAL A 121 3.54 2.48 -7.97
CA VAL A 121 3.31 1.83 -6.68
C VAL A 121 3.93 0.44 -6.74
N LEU A 122 4.83 0.13 -5.82
CA LEU A 122 5.47 -1.17 -5.69
C LEU A 122 4.89 -1.90 -4.47
N ASP A 123 4.18 -3.01 -4.71
CA ASP A 123 3.73 -3.94 -3.67
C ASP A 123 4.78 -5.04 -3.52
N VAL A 124 5.51 -5.03 -2.41
CA VAL A 124 6.71 -5.86 -2.20
C VAL A 124 6.40 -6.97 -1.21
N GLY A 125 6.86 -8.20 -1.50
CA GLY A 125 6.72 -9.34 -0.58
C GLY A 125 7.23 -9.05 0.83
N GLY A 126 6.57 -9.64 1.82
CA GLY A 126 6.84 -9.39 3.25
C GLY A 126 8.02 -10.18 3.82
N ASP A 127 8.85 -10.75 3.01
CA ASP A 127 9.99 -11.57 3.38
C ASP A 127 11.29 -11.10 2.70
N ASP A 128 12.40 -11.73 3.07
CA ASP A 128 13.71 -11.47 2.51
C ASP A 128 13.78 -11.55 0.99
N LEU A 129 12.99 -12.44 0.37
CA LEU A 129 13.01 -12.64 -1.08
C LEU A 129 12.36 -11.45 -1.79
N GLY A 130 11.21 -10.97 -1.30
CA GLY A 130 10.56 -9.77 -1.83
C GLY A 130 11.45 -8.54 -1.68
N ALA A 131 12.06 -8.36 -0.51
CA ALA A 131 12.99 -7.27 -0.26
C ALA A 131 14.25 -7.35 -1.16
N LYS A 132 14.77 -8.55 -1.43
CA LYS A 132 15.89 -8.78 -2.38
C LYS A 132 15.51 -8.43 -3.82
N VAL A 133 14.27 -8.69 -4.23
CA VAL A 133 13.78 -8.27 -5.55
C VAL A 133 13.81 -6.75 -5.68
N LEU A 134 13.38 -6.05 -4.63
CA LEU A 134 13.42 -4.59 -4.59
C LEU A 134 14.85 -4.04 -4.72
N SER A 135 15.84 -4.73 -4.12
CA SER A 135 17.24 -4.30 -4.17
C SER A 135 17.84 -4.23 -5.58
N ARG A 136 17.25 -4.94 -6.55
CA ARG A 136 17.68 -4.90 -7.97
C ARG A 136 17.41 -3.56 -8.64
N TYR A 137 16.46 -2.79 -8.10
CA TYR A 137 16.04 -1.50 -8.64
C TYR A 137 16.49 -0.32 -7.77
N ASN A 138 17.43 -0.54 -6.86
CA ASN A 138 17.87 0.48 -5.90
C ASN A 138 18.41 1.72 -6.56
N GLU A 139 19.21 1.58 -7.62
CA GLU A 139 19.81 2.72 -8.31
C GLU A 139 18.72 3.58 -8.96
N GLU A 140 17.76 2.96 -9.64
CA GLU A 140 16.63 3.63 -10.28
C GLU A 140 15.71 4.30 -9.25
N ILE A 141 15.44 3.60 -8.13
CA ILE A 141 14.61 4.13 -7.04
C ILE A 141 15.28 5.33 -6.38
N LYS A 142 16.56 5.22 -6.02
CA LYS A 142 17.32 6.28 -5.36
C LYS A 142 17.58 7.49 -6.27
N ALA A 143 17.60 7.29 -7.60
CA ALA A 143 17.73 8.35 -8.58
C ALA A 143 16.43 9.16 -8.78
N ASP A 144 15.36 8.80 -8.09
CA ASP A 144 14.04 9.40 -8.22
C ASP A 144 13.46 9.85 -6.87
N GLU A 145 12.33 10.56 -6.93
CA GLU A 145 11.56 10.87 -5.73
C GLU A 145 10.76 9.64 -5.29
N TYR A 146 11.15 9.02 -4.21
CA TYR A 146 10.44 7.86 -3.66
C TYR A 146 10.03 8.07 -2.20
N ILE A 147 9.10 7.22 -1.75
CA ILE A 147 8.71 7.04 -0.36
C ILE A 147 8.48 5.56 -0.08
N HIS A 148 9.03 5.09 1.02
CA HIS A 148 8.92 3.70 1.45
C HIS A 148 8.08 3.61 2.73
N TYR A 149 6.92 3.00 2.62
CA TYR A 149 5.99 2.72 3.70
C TYR A 149 6.16 1.29 4.22
N PHE A 150 6.20 1.14 5.55
CA PHE A 150 6.11 -0.16 6.20
C PHE A 150 4.71 -0.35 6.78
N VAL A 151 3.96 -1.34 6.27
CA VAL A 151 2.57 -1.62 6.64
C VAL A 151 2.52 -2.59 7.81
N ILE A 152 1.87 -2.16 8.91
CA ILE A 152 1.81 -2.87 10.18
C ILE A 152 0.37 -3.29 10.48
N ASN A 153 0.20 -4.57 10.82
CA ASN A 153 -1.02 -5.09 11.44
C ASN A 153 -0.67 -5.82 12.75
N THR A 154 -0.89 -5.16 13.87
CA THR A 154 -0.53 -5.69 15.21
C THR A 154 -1.35 -6.92 15.62
N LYS A 155 -2.38 -7.29 14.86
CA LYS A 155 -3.16 -8.52 15.08
C LYS A 155 -2.58 -9.73 14.34
N ARG A 156 -1.39 -9.60 13.73
CA ARG A 156 -0.65 -10.68 13.06
C ARG A 156 0.56 -11.10 13.87
N PRO A 157 0.97 -12.38 13.81
CA PRO A 157 2.25 -12.82 14.38
C PRO A 157 3.41 -11.97 13.85
N MET A 158 4.50 -11.87 14.59
CA MET A 158 5.72 -11.14 14.24
C MET A 158 5.56 -9.60 14.11
N THR A 159 4.39 -9.05 14.45
CA THR A 159 4.14 -7.59 14.47
C THR A 159 3.21 -7.17 15.61
N ARG A 160 3.17 -7.95 16.71
CA ARG A 160 2.31 -7.70 17.87
C ARG A 160 2.91 -6.72 18.87
N THR A 161 4.23 -6.66 18.92
CA THR A 161 4.99 -5.83 19.88
C THR A 161 5.89 -4.86 19.14
N ALA A 162 6.34 -3.81 19.83
CA ALA A 162 7.29 -2.85 19.26
C ALA A 162 8.61 -3.53 18.87
N ASP A 163 9.11 -4.47 19.68
CA ASP A 163 10.36 -5.19 19.41
C ASP A 163 10.27 -6.06 18.14
N GLU A 164 9.13 -6.77 17.94
CA GLU A 164 8.91 -7.56 16.74
C GLU A 164 8.84 -6.68 15.47
N ILE A 165 8.14 -5.54 15.55
CA ILE A 165 8.02 -4.59 14.43
C ILE A 165 9.39 -3.98 14.11
N GLU A 166 10.15 -3.56 15.12
CA GLU A 166 11.50 -3.01 14.97
C GLU A 166 12.44 -4.02 14.29
N GLY A 167 12.46 -5.27 14.76
CA GLY A 167 13.23 -6.36 14.15
C GLY A 167 12.90 -6.54 12.68
N MET A 168 11.61 -6.59 12.33
CA MET A 168 11.14 -6.75 10.94
C MET A 168 11.54 -5.57 10.05
N ILE A 169 11.47 -4.33 10.56
CA ILE A 169 11.90 -3.14 9.82
C ILE A 169 13.40 -3.23 9.52
N HIS A 170 14.21 -3.63 10.49
CA HIS A 170 15.66 -3.78 10.29
C HIS A 170 15.98 -4.84 9.23
N GLU A 171 15.32 -6.00 9.28
CA GLU A 171 15.48 -7.07 8.30
C GLU A 171 15.13 -6.59 6.87
N ILE A 172 13.99 -5.94 6.71
CA ILE A 172 13.55 -5.43 5.40
C ILE A 172 14.49 -4.34 4.88
N GLN A 173 14.92 -3.41 5.73
CA GLN A 173 15.86 -2.37 5.31
C GLN A 173 17.21 -2.95 4.89
N ALA A 174 17.70 -3.96 5.61
CA ALA A 174 18.95 -4.65 5.26
C ALA A 174 18.84 -5.39 3.92
N SER A 175 17.76 -6.16 3.72
CA SER A 175 17.55 -6.96 2.51
C SER A 175 17.25 -6.11 1.28
N ALA A 176 16.46 -5.04 1.42
CA ALA A 176 16.13 -4.12 0.34
C ALA A 176 17.25 -3.10 0.06
N ASN A 177 18.16 -2.87 1.01
CA ASN A 177 19.13 -1.77 0.98
C ASN A 177 18.46 -0.39 0.77
N LEU A 178 17.27 -0.22 1.35
CA LEU A 178 16.47 1.01 1.34
C LEU A 178 15.95 1.28 2.75
N ARG A 179 15.88 2.55 3.13
CA ARG A 179 15.29 2.95 4.41
C ARG A 179 13.77 2.97 4.31
N VAL A 180 13.11 2.64 5.42
CA VAL A 180 11.69 2.90 5.63
C VAL A 180 11.53 4.37 6.02
N ASP A 181 10.69 5.10 5.28
CA ASP A 181 10.46 6.53 5.52
C ASP A 181 9.27 6.78 6.43
N LYS A 182 8.24 5.92 6.36
CA LYS A 182 7.01 6.09 7.15
C LYS A 182 6.37 4.75 7.53
N LEU A 183 5.68 4.75 8.66
CA LEU A 183 4.88 3.62 9.14
C LEU A 183 3.42 3.78 8.73
N VAL A 184 2.73 2.67 8.46
CA VAL A 184 1.29 2.63 8.20
C VAL A 184 0.62 1.74 9.24
N ASN A 185 -0.35 2.30 9.96
CA ASN A 185 -1.23 1.52 10.81
C ASN A 185 -2.36 0.92 9.97
N ASN A 186 -2.26 -0.37 9.68
CA ASN A 186 -3.31 -1.16 9.01
C ASN A 186 -3.81 -2.30 9.91
N ALA A 187 -3.94 -2.02 11.22
CA ALA A 187 -4.43 -3.00 12.18
C ALA A 187 -5.88 -3.35 11.88
N ASN A 188 -6.12 -4.63 11.57
CA ASN A 188 -7.45 -5.12 11.24
C ASN A 188 -7.61 -6.61 11.55
N LEU A 189 -8.86 -7.03 11.72
CA LEU A 189 -9.32 -8.41 11.85
C LEU A 189 -10.35 -8.73 10.76
N LEU A 190 -10.19 -8.19 9.56
CA LEU A 190 -11.12 -8.31 8.44
C LEU A 190 -12.54 -7.81 8.83
N GLY A 191 -13.58 -8.63 8.63
CA GLY A 191 -14.96 -8.25 8.90
C GLY A 191 -15.32 -7.98 10.38
N THR A 192 -14.39 -8.22 11.32
CA THR A 192 -14.56 -7.96 12.76
C THR A 192 -13.68 -6.78 13.24
N SER A 193 -13.15 -5.98 12.34
CA SER A 193 -12.35 -4.80 12.68
C SER A 193 -13.19 -3.73 13.35
N THR A 194 -12.63 -3.08 14.36
CA THR A 194 -13.26 -1.97 15.09
C THR A 194 -12.29 -0.80 15.25
N PRO A 195 -12.78 0.42 15.54
CA PRO A 195 -11.93 1.58 15.80
C PRO A 195 -10.95 1.38 16.96
N GLU A 196 -11.32 0.61 17.98
CA GLU A 196 -10.49 0.31 19.15
C GLU A 196 -9.27 -0.50 18.76
N ILE A 197 -9.39 -1.45 17.81
CA ILE A 197 -8.27 -2.24 17.29
C ILE A 197 -7.20 -1.33 16.67
N ILE A 198 -7.64 -0.31 15.93
CA ILE A 198 -6.74 0.70 15.35
C ILE A 198 -6.10 1.55 16.46
N GLY A 199 -6.88 1.94 17.48
CA GLY A 199 -6.42 2.71 18.63
C GLY A 199 -5.34 1.98 19.44
N GLU A 200 -5.56 0.70 19.76
CA GLU A 200 -4.57 -0.15 20.44
C GLU A 200 -3.27 -0.25 19.64
N ALA A 201 -3.37 -0.47 18.33
CA ALA A 201 -2.21 -0.54 17.45
C ALA A 201 -1.46 0.79 17.38
N SER A 202 -2.16 1.92 17.43
CA SER A 202 -1.54 3.25 17.38
C SER A 202 -0.58 3.47 18.53
N GLY A 203 -0.85 2.95 19.73
CA GLY A 203 0.06 3.00 20.87
C GLY A 203 1.39 2.29 20.60
N ILE A 204 1.32 1.04 20.12
CA ILE A 204 2.48 0.22 19.77
C ILE A 204 3.29 0.88 18.63
N ILE A 205 2.59 1.33 17.58
CA ILE A 205 3.24 1.95 16.41
C ILE A 205 3.90 3.29 16.78
N SER A 206 3.30 4.08 17.69
CA SER A 206 3.89 5.32 18.20
C SER A 206 5.18 5.05 18.98
N GLU A 207 5.24 3.95 19.71
CA GLU A 207 6.46 3.52 20.39
C GLU A 207 7.57 3.19 19.37
N VAL A 208 7.27 2.41 18.33
CA VAL A 208 8.21 2.11 17.22
C VAL A 208 8.65 3.39 16.51
N SER A 209 7.70 4.27 16.21
CA SER A 209 7.95 5.58 15.58
C SER A 209 8.97 6.39 16.39
N SER A 210 8.81 6.43 17.71
CA SER A 210 9.71 7.15 18.61
C SER A 210 11.09 6.52 18.69
N ARG A 211 11.18 5.18 18.80
CA ARG A 211 12.43 4.44 18.89
C ARG A 211 13.29 4.57 17.63
N LEU A 212 12.66 4.44 16.45
CA LEU A 212 13.35 4.45 15.17
C LEU A 212 13.40 5.84 14.52
N SER A 213 12.73 6.84 15.08
CA SER A 213 12.55 8.17 14.47
C SER A 213 11.93 8.09 13.07
N ILE A 214 11.01 7.13 12.86
CA ILE A 214 10.25 6.95 11.62
C ILE A 214 8.81 7.42 11.86
N PRO A 215 8.33 8.50 11.21
CA PRO A 215 6.99 9.02 11.47
C PRO A 215 5.88 8.09 10.96
N VAL A 216 4.72 8.14 11.61
CA VAL A 216 3.50 7.53 11.09
C VAL A 216 3.04 8.32 9.88
N GLY A 217 2.86 7.63 8.75
CA GLY A 217 2.42 8.23 7.50
C GLY A 217 0.90 8.39 7.44
N PHE A 218 0.21 7.29 7.67
CA PHE A 218 -1.24 7.28 7.67
C PHE A 218 -1.81 6.05 8.42
N VAL A 219 -3.11 6.12 8.68
CA VAL A 219 -3.92 5.00 9.16
C VAL A 219 -4.79 4.52 8.01
N SER A 220 -4.90 3.21 7.80
CA SER A 220 -5.77 2.62 6.77
C SER A 220 -6.84 1.71 7.39
N GLY A 221 -8.00 1.67 6.75
CA GLY A 221 -9.12 0.84 7.18
C GLY A 221 -10.36 1.09 6.33
N MET A 222 -11.36 0.24 6.50
CA MET A 222 -12.66 0.40 5.84
C MET A 222 -13.36 1.67 6.35
N ASP A 223 -14.21 2.28 5.51
CA ASP A 223 -14.89 3.55 5.83
C ASP A 223 -15.69 3.46 7.12
N GLU A 224 -16.43 2.37 7.34
CA GLU A 224 -17.23 2.16 8.55
C GLU A 224 -16.39 2.10 9.83
N VAL A 225 -15.13 1.69 9.76
CA VAL A 225 -14.22 1.62 10.90
C VAL A 225 -13.49 2.95 11.12
N LEU A 226 -12.96 3.54 10.03
CA LEU A 226 -12.19 4.78 10.13
C LEU A 226 -13.03 6.00 10.44
N ARG A 227 -14.33 6.00 10.10
CA ARG A 227 -15.24 7.11 10.41
C ARG A 227 -15.36 7.34 11.91
N ASP A 228 -15.42 6.26 12.67
CA ASP A 228 -15.60 6.31 14.13
C ASP A 228 -14.27 6.27 14.90
N TYR A 229 -13.14 6.14 14.18
CA TYR A 229 -11.82 6.20 14.78
C TYR A 229 -11.45 7.62 15.21
N THR A 230 -11.22 7.82 16.51
CA THR A 230 -10.94 9.12 17.15
C THR A 230 -9.46 9.39 17.42
N GLY A 231 -8.53 8.73 16.70
CA GLY A 231 -7.10 8.96 16.87
C GLY A 231 -6.64 10.35 16.44
N ASP A 232 -5.30 10.54 16.38
CA ASP A 232 -4.69 11.82 16.04
C ASP A 232 -5.32 12.44 14.78
N PRO A 233 -5.92 13.65 14.89
CA PRO A 233 -6.60 14.32 13.77
C PRO A 233 -5.65 14.78 12.67
N ASP A 234 -4.35 14.90 12.95
CA ASP A 234 -3.32 15.30 11.98
C ASP A 234 -2.76 14.10 11.21
N THR A 235 -3.01 12.88 11.66
CA THR A 235 -2.64 11.67 10.92
C THR A 235 -3.55 11.47 9.72
N GLU A 236 -2.95 11.35 8.53
CA GLU A 236 -3.67 11.07 7.28
C GLU A 236 -4.42 9.73 7.34
N ARG A 237 -5.52 9.61 6.58
CA ARG A 237 -6.35 8.40 6.53
C ARG A 237 -6.50 7.89 5.11
N LEU A 238 -6.23 6.59 4.91
CA LEU A 238 -6.54 5.88 3.67
C LEU A 238 -7.79 5.02 3.90
N TYR A 239 -8.89 5.45 3.32
CA TYR A 239 -10.13 4.67 3.30
C TYR A 239 -10.00 3.55 2.27
N LEU A 240 -10.17 2.31 2.72
CA LEU A 240 -10.02 1.13 1.88
C LEU A 240 -11.36 0.73 1.25
N GLU A 241 -11.31 0.44 -0.04
CA GLU A 241 -12.31 -0.35 -0.76
C GLU A 241 -11.78 -1.79 -0.86
N LYS A 242 -12.64 -2.79 -0.75
CA LYS A 242 -12.21 -4.20 -0.81
C LYS A 242 -12.01 -4.64 -2.25
N PHE A 243 -10.76 -4.73 -2.69
CA PHE A 243 -10.39 -5.23 -4.01
C PHE A 243 -10.04 -6.71 -3.98
N ILE A 244 -9.35 -7.17 -2.94
CA ILE A 244 -8.86 -8.54 -2.85
C ILE A 244 -9.95 -9.47 -2.33
N LYS A 245 -10.32 -10.45 -3.16
CA LYS A 245 -11.26 -11.51 -2.78
C LYS A 245 -10.47 -12.63 -2.10
N LEU A 246 -10.82 -12.91 -0.84
CA LEU A 246 -10.22 -14.03 -0.13
C LEU A 246 -10.82 -15.35 -0.62
N PRO A 247 -10.05 -16.45 -0.70
CA PRO A 247 -10.51 -17.72 -1.26
C PRO A 247 -11.75 -18.32 -0.57
N TRP A 248 -12.03 -17.90 0.67
CA TRP A 248 -13.20 -18.34 1.45
C TRP A 248 -14.40 -17.40 1.37
N ASN A 249 -14.33 -16.34 0.56
CA ASN A 249 -15.43 -15.41 0.29
C ASN A 249 -16.00 -15.69 -1.12
N ILE A 250 -16.35 -16.96 -1.39
CA ILE A 250 -17.02 -17.40 -2.64
C ILE A 250 -18.51 -17.14 -2.52
#